data_77e6ba9ae69fa5dfad55135513ca75b0
#
_entry.id   77e6ba9ae69fa5dfad55135513ca75b0
#
_cell.length_a   1.000
_cell.length_b   1.000
_cell.length_c   1.000
_cell.angle_alpha   90.00
_cell.angle_beta   90.00
_cell.angle_gamma   90.00
#
_symmetry.space_group_name_H-M   'P 1'
#
loop_
_entity.id
_entity.type
_entity.pdbx_description
1 polymer ?
#
loop_
_entity_poly.entity_id
_entity_poly.type
_entity_poly.pdbx_seq_one_letter_code
_entity_poly.pdbx_strand_id
1 'polypeptide(L)'
;MTNVRSIKSLYLYHNWPAWYQFLTATFCHANWNHLSSNLFFLYIFGKLVEEEEGSFALWLSYILTGIGANLVSWLILPRNAVSVGASGAVFGLFAISVLVKMSWDWRKILEVLILGQFVIERVMEAAQASTAISGTFRGGNSMQGVNHIAHLSGALVGVVLVWLLSRVPSQHPEGEVSTLERKKGRIQ
;
A
#
# COMPACT_ATOMS: atom_id res chain seq x y z
N MET A 1 -5.23 -26.91 20.43
CA MET A 1 -6.16 -25.99 19.75
C MET A 1 -5.66 -24.57 20.00
N THR A 2 -4.80 -24.07 19.12
CA THR A 2 -4.23 -22.72 19.22
C THR A 2 -5.32 -21.68 18.96
N ASN A 3 -5.38 -20.73 19.84
CA ASN A 3 -6.45 -19.77 20.10
C ASN A 3 -6.70 -18.85 18.87
N VAL A 4 -7.53 -19.25 17.93
CA VAL A 4 -7.97 -18.44 16.76
C VAL A 4 -8.62 -17.11 17.20
N ARG A 5 -9.07 -17.00 18.45
CA ARG A 5 -9.54 -15.75 19.06
C ARG A 5 -8.47 -14.68 19.18
N SER A 6 -7.18 -15.07 19.29
CA SER A 6 -6.07 -14.13 19.44
C SER A 6 -5.79 -13.29 18.19
N ILE A 7 -5.92 -13.87 16.98
CA ILE A 7 -5.63 -13.13 15.72
C ILE A 7 -6.72 -12.11 15.42
N LYS A 8 -7.97 -12.39 15.74
CA LYS A 8 -9.08 -11.46 15.49
C LYS A 8 -8.96 -10.15 16.30
N SER A 9 -8.24 -10.15 17.42
CA SER A 9 -7.97 -8.93 18.18
C SER A 9 -7.09 -7.91 17.43
N LEU A 10 -6.40 -8.36 16.37
CA LEU A 10 -5.55 -7.52 15.52
C LEU A 10 -6.32 -6.88 14.34
N TYR A 11 -7.59 -7.27 14.11
CA TYR A 11 -8.45 -6.68 13.08
C TYR A 11 -8.92 -5.30 13.52
N LEU A 12 -9.15 -4.39 12.59
CA LEU A 12 -9.69 -3.08 12.89
C LEU A 12 -11.21 -3.13 12.99
N TYR A 13 -11.72 -3.03 14.21
CA TYR A 13 -13.14 -2.95 14.51
C TYR A 13 -13.59 -1.49 14.57
N HIS A 14 -14.49 -1.08 13.68
CA HIS A 14 -14.89 0.33 13.53
C HIS A 14 -15.73 0.87 14.68
N ASN A 15 -16.40 0.00 15.47
CA ASN A 15 -17.20 0.41 16.62
C ASN A 15 -16.33 0.89 17.81
N TRP A 16 -15.23 0.19 18.12
CA TRP A 16 -14.29 0.47 19.20
C TRP A 16 -12.86 0.13 18.78
N PRO A 17 -12.22 0.96 17.94
CA PRO A 17 -10.90 0.67 17.45
C PRO A 17 -9.85 0.88 18.55
N ALA A 18 -8.99 -0.11 18.74
CA ALA A 18 -7.74 0.09 19.48
C ALA A 18 -6.70 0.73 18.53
N TRP A 19 -5.89 1.63 19.04
CA TRP A 19 -4.92 2.39 18.24
C TRP A 19 -3.97 1.50 17.42
N TYR A 20 -3.55 0.36 17.95
CA TYR A 20 -2.66 -0.58 17.27
C TYR A 20 -3.34 -1.28 16.09
N GLN A 21 -4.66 -1.39 16.06
CA GLN A 21 -5.42 -2.08 15.01
C GLN A 21 -5.31 -1.35 13.66
N PHE A 22 -5.06 -0.05 13.66
CA PHE A 22 -4.80 0.68 12.42
C PHE A 22 -3.54 0.17 11.70
N LEU A 23 -2.55 -0.30 12.44
CA LEU A 23 -1.34 -0.93 11.90
C LEU A 23 -1.54 -2.43 11.70
N THR A 24 -1.98 -3.16 12.74
CA THR A 24 -1.97 -4.62 12.73
C THR A 24 -2.95 -5.23 11.72
N ALA A 25 -4.08 -4.57 11.45
CA ALA A 25 -5.04 -5.01 10.45
C ALA A 25 -4.42 -5.13 9.05
N THR A 26 -3.42 -4.32 8.72
CA THR A 26 -2.68 -4.37 7.45
C THR A 26 -1.93 -5.70 7.26
N PHE A 27 -1.54 -6.36 8.34
CA PHE A 27 -0.82 -7.65 8.31
C PHE A 27 -1.75 -8.87 8.45
N CYS A 28 -3.03 -8.65 8.70
CA CYS A 28 -4.03 -9.71 8.85
C CYS A 28 -4.79 -9.92 7.55
N HIS A 29 -5.22 -11.16 7.29
CA HIS A 29 -5.95 -11.50 6.07
C HIS A 29 -7.13 -12.42 6.38
N ALA A 30 -8.23 -12.26 5.62
CA ALA A 30 -9.47 -13.00 5.84
C ALA A 30 -9.34 -14.49 5.45
N ASN A 31 -8.57 -14.79 4.40
CA ASN A 31 -8.33 -16.12 3.88
C ASN A 31 -7.03 -16.19 3.07
N TRP A 32 -6.66 -17.39 2.62
CA TRP A 32 -5.43 -17.64 1.87
C TRP A 32 -5.40 -16.91 0.51
N ASN A 33 -6.50 -16.85 -0.21
CA ASN A 33 -6.57 -16.16 -1.50
C ASN A 33 -6.35 -14.66 -1.32
N HIS A 34 -6.93 -14.08 -0.26
CA HIS A 34 -6.72 -12.68 0.08
C HIS A 34 -5.25 -12.39 0.44
N LEU A 35 -4.60 -13.27 1.19
CA LEU A 35 -3.18 -13.16 1.51
C LEU A 35 -2.31 -13.25 0.25
N SER A 36 -2.49 -14.31 -0.56
CA SER A 36 -1.66 -14.57 -1.73
C SER A 36 -1.76 -13.45 -2.77
N SER A 37 -2.95 -12.90 -2.99
CA SER A 37 -3.14 -11.76 -3.88
C SER A 37 -2.40 -10.51 -3.38
N ASN A 38 -2.51 -10.20 -2.09
CA ASN A 38 -1.77 -9.08 -1.51
C ASN A 38 -0.24 -9.27 -1.59
N LEU A 39 0.26 -10.49 -1.32
CA LEU A 39 1.69 -10.79 -1.42
C LEU A 39 2.20 -10.67 -2.87
N PHE A 40 1.41 -11.11 -3.84
CA PHE A 40 1.76 -10.98 -5.25
C PHE A 40 1.92 -9.50 -5.66
N PHE A 41 0.97 -8.65 -5.31
CA PHE A 41 1.04 -7.23 -5.62
C PHE A 41 2.08 -6.49 -4.78
N LEU A 42 2.27 -6.87 -3.51
CA LEU A 42 3.35 -6.35 -2.69
C LEU A 42 4.71 -6.66 -3.31
N TYR A 43 4.91 -7.87 -3.85
CA TYR A 43 6.14 -8.22 -4.54
C TYR A 43 6.37 -7.33 -5.77
N ILE A 44 5.35 -7.14 -6.62
CA ILE A 44 5.48 -6.33 -7.84
C ILE A 44 5.73 -4.86 -7.50
N PHE A 45 4.81 -4.22 -6.78
CA PHE A 45 4.88 -2.78 -6.52
C PHE A 45 5.94 -2.44 -5.46
N GLY A 46 6.13 -3.31 -4.49
CA GLY A 46 7.19 -3.18 -3.50
C GLY A 46 8.56 -3.22 -4.16
N LYS A 47 8.78 -4.15 -5.10
CA LYS A 47 10.04 -4.24 -5.84
C LYS A 47 10.31 -2.97 -6.65
N LEU A 48 9.28 -2.41 -7.32
CA LEU A 48 9.40 -1.16 -8.06
C LEU A 48 9.78 0.03 -7.17
N VAL A 49 9.17 0.13 -5.99
CA VAL A 49 9.51 1.20 -5.02
C VAL A 49 10.89 0.97 -4.41
N GLU A 50 11.23 -0.28 -4.09
CA GLU A 50 12.53 -0.63 -3.51
C GLU A 50 13.69 -0.30 -4.46
N GLU A 51 13.55 -0.56 -5.75
CA GLU A 51 14.56 -0.28 -6.78
C GLU A 51 14.81 1.21 -6.97
N GLU A 52 13.78 2.05 -6.84
CA GLU A 52 13.91 3.50 -7.05
C GLU A 52 14.28 4.25 -5.75
N GLU A 53 13.71 3.86 -4.61
CA GLU A 53 13.77 4.62 -3.35
C GLU A 53 14.46 3.86 -2.20
N GLY A 54 14.75 2.57 -2.40
CA GLY A 54 15.38 1.70 -1.40
C GLY A 54 14.41 1.04 -0.42
N SER A 55 14.92 0.04 0.32
CA SER A 55 14.12 -0.81 1.23
C SER A 55 13.49 -0.03 2.38
N PHE A 56 14.16 1.01 2.91
CA PHE A 56 13.60 1.83 3.97
C PHE A 56 12.36 2.59 3.51
N ALA A 57 12.43 3.21 2.34
CA ALA A 57 11.30 3.94 1.76
C ALA A 57 10.14 3.01 1.41
N LEU A 58 10.41 1.80 0.91
CA LEU A 58 9.40 0.76 0.69
C LEU A 58 8.61 0.47 1.97
N TRP A 59 9.30 0.10 3.06
CA TRP A 59 8.61 -0.28 4.29
C TRP A 59 7.90 0.88 4.97
N LEU A 60 8.51 2.07 4.95
CA LEU A 60 7.87 3.28 5.47
C LEU A 60 6.59 3.60 4.69
N SER A 61 6.65 3.56 3.35
CA SER A 61 5.50 3.79 2.48
C SER A 61 4.40 2.75 2.69
N TYR A 62 4.75 1.47 2.81
CA TYR A 62 3.81 0.39 3.09
C TYR A 62 3.05 0.62 4.40
N ILE A 63 3.77 0.96 5.47
CA ILE A 63 3.18 1.20 6.79
C ILE A 63 2.28 2.45 6.78
N LEU A 64 2.77 3.56 6.23
CA LEU A 64 2.03 4.82 6.22
C LEU A 64 0.77 4.74 5.35
N THR A 65 0.85 4.12 4.18
CA THR A 65 -0.31 3.95 3.29
C THR A 65 -1.32 2.97 3.88
N GLY A 66 -0.87 1.91 4.54
CA GLY A 66 -1.73 0.96 5.24
C GLY A 66 -2.48 1.58 6.42
N ILE A 67 -1.78 2.31 7.29
CA ILE A 67 -2.39 3.04 8.42
C ILE A 67 -3.35 4.11 7.89
N GLY A 68 -2.94 4.89 6.89
CA GLY A 68 -3.76 5.92 6.28
C GLY A 68 -5.04 5.36 5.65
N ALA A 69 -4.95 4.24 4.92
CA ALA A 69 -6.10 3.55 4.36
C ALA A 69 -7.08 3.06 5.43
N ASN A 70 -6.55 2.47 6.50
CA ASN A 70 -7.35 2.02 7.63
C ASN A 70 -8.03 3.19 8.38
N LEU A 71 -7.33 4.31 8.53
CA LEU A 71 -7.87 5.53 9.15
C LEU A 71 -9.04 6.09 8.33
N VAL A 72 -8.86 6.24 7.01
CA VAL A 72 -9.91 6.73 6.11
C VAL A 72 -11.10 5.76 6.09
N SER A 73 -10.84 4.45 6.04
CA SER A 73 -11.87 3.44 6.12
C SER A 73 -12.70 3.56 7.42
N TRP A 74 -12.04 3.74 8.56
CA TRP A 74 -12.70 3.94 9.84
C TRP A 74 -13.57 5.20 9.88
N LEU A 75 -13.14 6.29 9.22
CA LEU A 75 -13.91 7.55 9.16
C LEU A 75 -15.15 7.45 8.26
N ILE A 76 -15.07 6.69 7.18
CA ILE A 76 -16.09 6.65 6.12
C ILE A 76 -17.09 5.49 6.33
N LEU A 77 -16.59 4.32 6.75
CA LEU A 77 -17.39 3.11 6.81
C LEU A 77 -18.28 3.05 8.06
N PRO A 78 -19.37 2.26 7.99
CA PRO A 78 -20.27 2.07 9.12
C PRO A 78 -19.55 1.51 10.35
N ARG A 79 -20.04 1.83 11.54
CA ARG A 79 -19.48 1.39 12.82
C ARG A 79 -19.44 -0.13 13.01
N ASN A 80 -20.28 -0.88 12.32
CA ASN A 80 -20.31 -2.35 12.35
C ASN A 80 -19.33 -2.99 11.34
N ALA A 81 -18.57 -2.20 10.60
CA ALA A 81 -17.56 -2.71 9.69
C ALA A 81 -16.33 -3.24 10.42
N VAL A 82 -15.60 -4.14 9.76
CA VAL A 82 -14.31 -4.66 10.19
C VAL A 82 -13.36 -4.60 9.01
N SER A 83 -12.23 -3.92 9.18
CA SER A 83 -11.19 -3.85 8.16
C SER A 83 -10.05 -4.82 8.46
N VAL A 84 -9.58 -5.51 7.40
CA VAL A 84 -8.48 -6.47 7.46
C VAL A 84 -7.86 -6.62 6.08
N GLY A 85 -6.54 -6.60 6.01
CA GLY A 85 -5.79 -6.84 4.78
C GLY A 85 -4.78 -5.76 4.43
N ALA A 86 -3.77 -6.15 3.66
CA ALA A 86 -2.71 -5.28 3.17
C ALA A 86 -3.14 -4.43 1.95
N SER A 87 -4.35 -4.62 1.43
CA SER A 87 -4.75 -4.05 0.15
C SER A 87 -4.62 -2.52 0.08
N GLY A 88 -4.97 -1.80 1.14
CA GLY A 88 -4.76 -0.36 1.20
C GLY A 88 -3.29 0.04 1.06
N ALA A 89 -2.38 -0.67 1.74
CA ALA A 89 -0.94 -0.45 1.61
C ALA A 89 -0.43 -0.78 0.20
N VAL A 90 -0.89 -1.89 -0.37
CA VAL A 90 -0.51 -2.32 -1.73
C VAL A 90 -0.96 -1.30 -2.79
N PHE A 91 -2.18 -0.77 -2.69
CA PHE A 91 -2.65 0.29 -3.58
C PHE A 91 -1.89 1.60 -3.38
N GLY A 92 -1.46 1.89 -2.15
CA GLY A 92 -0.55 3.00 -1.87
C GLY A 92 0.81 2.84 -2.57
N LEU A 93 1.43 1.65 -2.46
CA LEU A 93 2.68 1.35 -3.16
C LEU A 93 2.51 1.39 -4.68
N PHE A 94 1.38 0.92 -5.21
CA PHE A 94 1.06 1.08 -6.63
C PHE A 94 1.07 2.55 -7.05
N ALA A 95 0.34 3.40 -6.34
CA ALA A 95 0.31 4.84 -6.65
C ALA A 95 1.70 5.48 -6.57
N ILE A 96 2.49 5.14 -5.55
CA ILE A 96 3.87 5.61 -5.40
C ILE A 96 4.73 5.13 -6.56
N SER A 97 4.69 3.85 -6.91
CA SER A 97 5.50 3.28 -8.01
C SER A 97 5.21 3.94 -9.35
N VAL A 98 3.94 4.28 -9.62
CA VAL A 98 3.53 5.02 -10.81
C VAL A 98 4.12 6.42 -10.82
N LEU A 99 3.99 7.16 -9.71
CA LEU A 99 4.42 8.56 -9.63
C LEU A 99 5.95 8.71 -9.66
N VAL A 100 6.67 7.81 -9.00
CA VAL A 100 8.14 7.82 -8.96
C VAL A 100 8.72 7.42 -10.32
N LYS A 101 8.10 6.46 -11.02
CA LYS A 101 8.52 6.03 -12.35
C LYS A 101 7.98 6.88 -13.52
N MET A 102 7.14 7.86 -13.25
CA MET A 102 6.55 8.74 -14.28
C MET A 102 7.61 9.68 -14.88
N SER A 103 8.56 9.11 -15.62
CA SER A 103 9.28 9.81 -16.67
C SER A 103 8.45 9.69 -17.95
N TRP A 104 8.46 10.73 -18.81
CA TRP A 104 7.74 10.78 -20.11
C TRP A 104 8.22 9.72 -21.12
N ASP A 105 8.61 8.53 -20.64
CA ASP A 105 8.95 7.39 -21.46
C ASP A 105 7.69 6.60 -21.75
N TRP A 106 7.25 6.59 -23.02
CA TRP A 106 6.05 5.91 -23.49
C TRP A 106 6.04 4.40 -23.15
N ARG A 107 7.22 3.78 -23.03
CA ARG A 107 7.37 2.36 -22.64
C ARG A 107 6.92 2.16 -21.20
N LYS A 108 7.30 3.07 -20.29
CA LYS A 108 6.90 3.05 -18.88
C LYS A 108 5.40 3.32 -18.72
N ILE A 109 4.85 4.21 -19.54
CA ILE A 109 3.39 4.46 -19.56
C ILE A 109 2.64 3.20 -19.98
N LEU A 110 3.09 2.51 -21.04
CA LEU A 110 2.52 1.23 -21.48
C LEU A 110 2.62 0.14 -20.39
N GLU A 111 3.76 0.02 -19.73
CA GLU A 111 3.99 -0.92 -18.64
C GLU A 111 3.02 -0.68 -17.48
N VAL A 112 2.85 0.57 -17.08
CA VAL A 112 1.89 0.98 -16.04
C VAL A 112 0.45 0.72 -16.44
N LEU A 113 0.07 0.97 -17.70
CA LEU A 113 -1.29 0.71 -18.19
C LEU A 113 -1.59 -0.78 -18.22
N ILE A 114 -0.65 -1.62 -18.69
CA ILE A 114 -0.81 -3.08 -18.74
C ILE A 114 -0.87 -3.65 -17.31
N LEU A 115 0.05 -3.26 -16.44
CA LEU A 115 0.03 -3.68 -15.04
C LEU A 115 -1.23 -3.18 -14.31
N GLY A 116 -1.64 -1.94 -14.54
CA GLY A 116 -2.84 -1.38 -13.95
C GLY A 116 -4.10 -2.14 -14.35
N GLN A 117 -4.24 -2.50 -15.63
CA GLN A 117 -5.36 -3.31 -16.11
C GLN A 117 -5.35 -4.71 -15.47
N PHE A 118 -4.19 -5.36 -15.39
CA PHE A 118 -4.04 -6.66 -14.75
C PHE A 118 -4.38 -6.62 -13.25
N VAL A 119 -4.00 -5.54 -12.56
CA VAL A 119 -4.35 -5.30 -11.15
C VAL A 119 -5.85 -5.14 -10.98
N ILE A 120 -6.49 -4.35 -11.83
CA ILE A 120 -7.94 -4.11 -11.78
C ILE A 120 -8.69 -5.44 -12.00
N GLU A 121 -8.31 -6.24 -12.99
CA GLU A 121 -8.90 -7.54 -13.24
C GLU A 121 -8.77 -8.48 -12.05
N ARG A 122 -7.59 -8.58 -11.44
CA ARG A 122 -7.37 -9.43 -10.25
C ARG A 122 -8.11 -8.95 -9.01
N VAL A 123 -8.23 -7.66 -8.83
CA VAL A 123 -9.05 -7.08 -7.75
C VAL A 123 -10.52 -7.37 -7.97
N MET A 124 -11.00 -7.28 -9.20
CA MET A 124 -12.37 -7.62 -9.59
C MET A 124 -12.67 -9.12 -9.36
N GLU A 125 -11.76 -10.02 -9.74
CA GLU A 125 -11.88 -11.46 -9.48
C GLU A 125 -11.90 -11.77 -7.98
N ALA A 126 -11.02 -11.16 -7.18
CA ALA A 126 -10.99 -11.34 -5.73
C ALA A 126 -12.26 -10.78 -5.06
N ALA A 127 -12.80 -9.68 -5.55
CA ALA A 127 -14.07 -9.11 -5.09
C ALA A 127 -15.25 -10.05 -5.42
N GLN A 128 -15.28 -10.64 -6.61
CA GLN A 128 -16.33 -11.60 -7.02
C GLN A 128 -16.23 -12.91 -6.24
N ALA A 129 -15.04 -13.44 -5.98
CA ALA A 129 -14.82 -14.62 -5.16
C ALA A 129 -15.29 -14.42 -3.71
N SER A 130 -15.10 -13.22 -3.14
CA SER A 130 -15.59 -12.89 -1.80
C SER A 130 -17.12 -12.75 -1.74
N THR A 131 -17.77 -12.34 -2.83
CA THR A 131 -19.23 -12.29 -2.90
C THR A 131 -19.87 -13.68 -3.07
N ALA A 132 -19.22 -14.59 -3.78
CA ALA A 132 -19.68 -15.99 -3.91
C ALA A 132 -19.70 -16.73 -2.57
N ILE A 133 -18.77 -16.45 -1.67
CA ILE A 133 -18.73 -17.00 -0.31
C ILE A 133 -19.77 -16.31 0.60
N SER A 134 -20.08 -15.03 0.34
CA SER A 134 -21.10 -14.25 1.10
C SER A 134 -22.55 -14.64 0.78
N GLY A 135 -22.78 -15.40 -0.29
CA GLY A 135 -24.13 -15.89 -0.64
C GLY A 135 -24.77 -16.78 0.43
N THR A 136 -23.99 -17.25 1.41
CA THR A 136 -24.46 -18.04 2.56
C THR A 136 -24.73 -17.17 3.81
N PHE A 137 -24.27 -15.91 3.84
CA PHE A 137 -24.53 -14.97 4.94
C PHE A 137 -25.23 -13.72 4.38
N ARG A 138 -26.50 -13.58 4.74
CA ARG A 138 -27.40 -12.46 4.46
C ARG A 138 -26.80 -11.12 4.94
N GLY A 139 -26.07 -10.41 4.06
CA GLY A 139 -25.41 -9.14 4.38
C GLY A 139 -24.41 -8.64 3.31
N GLY A 140 -24.51 -9.13 2.08
CA GLY A 140 -23.48 -9.03 1.04
C GLY A 140 -23.12 -7.64 0.47
N ASN A 141 -23.81 -6.54 0.85
CA ASN A 141 -23.52 -5.21 0.26
C ASN A 141 -22.47 -4.39 1.03
N SER A 142 -22.23 -4.69 2.31
CA SER A 142 -21.31 -3.90 3.12
C SER A 142 -19.82 -4.26 2.93
N MET A 143 -19.49 -5.53 2.58
CA MET A 143 -18.11 -5.94 2.38
C MET A 143 -17.51 -5.47 1.04
N GLN A 144 -18.32 -5.37 -0.01
CA GLN A 144 -17.89 -4.92 -1.33
C GLN A 144 -17.50 -3.43 -1.31
N GLY A 145 -18.28 -2.59 -0.62
CA GLY A 145 -17.97 -1.17 -0.43
C GLY A 145 -16.72 -0.92 0.42
N VAL A 146 -16.43 -1.80 1.37
CA VAL A 146 -15.25 -1.73 2.25
C VAL A 146 -13.95 -1.81 1.45
N ASN A 147 -13.85 -2.76 0.53
CA ASN A 147 -12.62 -2.98 -0.24
C ASN A 147 -12.29 -1.78 -1.15
N HIS A 148 -13.28 -1.20 -1.84
CA HIS A 148 -13.05 -0.06 -2.72
C HIS A 148 -12.59 1.20 -1.98
N ILE A 149 -13.13 1.48 -0.81
CA ILE A 149 -12.74 2.63 0.01
C ILE A 149 -11.30 2.45 0.53
N ALA A 150 -10.94 1.27 1.03
CA ALA A 150 -9.57 1.00 1.47
C ALA A 150 -8.55 1.13 0.34
N HIS A 151 -8.89 0.65 -0.87
CA HIS A 151 -8.02 0.73 -2.04
C HIS A 151 -7.81 2.18 -2.49
N LEU A 152 -8.91 2.92 -2.67
CA LEU A 152 -8.85 4.32 -3.11
C LEU A 152 -8.14 5.20 -2.08
N SER A 153 -8.41 5.01 -0.80
CA SER A 153 -7.74 5.77 0.27
C SER A 153 -6.26 5.45 0.37
N GLY A 154 -5.85 4.20 0.20
CA GLY A 154 -4.44 3.80 0.15
C GLY A 154 -3.69 4.48 -1.00
N ALA A 155 -4.27 4.46 -2.21
CA ALA A 155 -3.73 5.15 -3.37
C ALA A 155 -3.62 6.66 -3.14
N LEU A 156 -4.67 7.31 -2.57
CA LEU A 156 -4.66 8.73 -2.25
C LEU A 156 -3.55 9.08 -1.24
N VAL A 157 -3.40 8.29 -0.18
CA VAL A 157 -2.31 8.47 0.80
C VAL A 157 -0.95 8.34 0.12
N GLY A 158 -0.78 7.37 -0.80
CA GLY A 158 0.44 7.22 -1.60
C GLY A 158 0.76 8.48 -2.43
N VAL A 159 -0.24 9.04 -3.12
CA VAL A 159 -0.10 10.31 -3.87
C VAL A 159 0.33 11.45 -2.96
N VAL A 160 -0.32 11.60 -1.80
CA VAL A 160 0.00 12.66 -0.83
C VAL A 160 1.43 12.49 -0.29
N LEU A 161 1.88 11.26 -0.01
CA LEU A 161 3.24 11.00 0.43
C LEU A 161 4.28 11.43 -0.61
N VAL A 162 4.12 11.05 -1.88
CA VAL A 162 5.02 11.47 -2.95
C VAL A 162 5.02 12.99 -3.09
N TRP A 163 3.85 13.64 -3.04
CA TRP A 163 3.75 15.08 -3.11
C TRP A 163 4.45 15.79 -1.93
N LEU A 164 4.34 15.26 -0.71
CA LEU A 164 5.04 15.79 0.46
C LEU A 164 6.55 15.60 0.34
N LEU A 165 7.00 14.41 -0.06
CA LEU A 165 8.42 14.09 -0.21
C LEU A 165 9.08 14.91 -1.34
N SER A 166 8.36 15.17 -2.44
CA SER A 166 8.87 16.02 -3.53
C SER A 166 9.09 17.48 -3.13
N ARG A 167 8.53 17.92 -1.99
CA ARG A 167 8.76 19.26 -1.43
C ARG A 167 9.94 19.33 -0.46
N VAL A 168 10.49 18.21 -0.05
CA VAL A 168 11.71 18.17 0.76
C VAL A 168 12.90 18.44 -0.16
N PRO A 169 13.68 19.52 0.04
CA PRO A 169 14.86 19.78 -0.78
C PRO A 169 15.83 18.60 -0.66
N SER A 170 16.15 17.96 -1.79
CA SER A 170 17.23 16.97 -1.82
C SER A 170 18.52 17.70 -1.49
N GLN A 171 19.13 17.42 -0.35
CA GLN A 171 20.48 17.85 -0.06
C GLN A 171 21.41 17.07 -1.00
N HIS A 172 21.81 17.70 -2.11
CA HIS A 172 22.92 17.19 -2.89
C HIS A 172 24.17 17.18 -2.00
N PRO A 173 24.90 16.07 -1.89
CA PRO A 173 26.20 16.05 -1.22
C PRO A 173 27.24 16.73 -2.13
N GLU A 174 27.17 18.05 -2.28
CA GLU A 174 28.19 18.84 -2.99
C GLU A 174 29.53 18.89 -2.25
N GLY A 175 29.62 18.26 -1.06
CA GLY A 175 30.81 18.32 -0.21
C GLY A 175 31.95 17.35 -0.57
N GLU A 176 31.68 16.24 -1.28
CA GLU A 176 32.71 15.21 -1.49
C GLU A 176 33.58 15.41 -2.74
N VAL A 177 33.02 16.02 -3.79
CA VAL A 177 33.77 16.21 -5.04
C VAL A 177 34.88 17.29 -4.89
N SER A 178 34.59 18.33 -4.12
CA SER A 178 35.57 19.42 -3.90
C SER A 178 36.77 19.01 -3.03
N THR A 179 36.64 18.04 -2.15
CA THR A 179 37.71 17.51 -1.30
C THR A 179 38.65 16.57 -2.05
N LEU A 180 38.15 15.84 -3.03
CA LEU A 180 38.96 14.94 -3.85
C LEU A 180 39.81 15.71 -4.90
N GLU A 181 39.24 16.76 -5.49
CA GLU A 181 39.97 17.62 -6.41
C GLU A 181 41.08 18.44 -5.68
N ARG A 182 40.79 18.91 -4.45
CA ARG A 182 41.78 19.61 -3.64
C ARG A 182 42.94 18.72 -3.18
N LYS A 183 42.73 17.42 -3.01
CA LYS A 183 43.78 16.43 -2.73
C LYS A 183 44.63 16.09 -3.96
N LYS A 184 44.01 16.04 -5.16
CA LYS A 184 44.73 15.78 -6.42
C LYS A 184 45.66 16.94 -6.84
N GLY A 185 45.27 18.19 -6.61
CA GLY A 185 46.07 19.37 -6.93
C GLY A 185 47.24 19.65 -5.97
N ARG A 186 47.40 18.86 -4.88
CA ARG A 186 48.51 19.01 -3.91
C ARG A 186 49.64 17.99 -4.08
N ILE A 187 49.53 17.10 -5.05
CA ILE A 187 50.51 16.01 -5.32
C ILE A 187 51.23 16.24 -6.67
N GLN A 188 51.00 17.36 -7.31
CA GLN A 188 51.80 17.89 -8.42
C GLN A 188 52.61 19.11 -7.92
#